data_3f167e4a217ecd71ac07a0fc872d0ec8
#
_entry.id   3f167e4a217ecd71ac07a0fc872d0ec8
#
_cell.length_a   1.000
_cell.length_b   1.000
_cell.length_c   1.000
_cell.angle_alpha   90.00
_cell.angle_beta   90.00
_cell.angle_gamma   90.00
#
_symmetry.space_group_name_H-M   'P 1'
#
loop_
_entity.id
_entity.type
_entity.pdbx_description
1 polymer ?
#
loop_
_entity_poly.entity_id
_entity_poly.type
_entity_poly.pdbx_seq_one_letter_code
_entity_poly.pdbx_strand_id
1 'polypeptide(L)'
;GGKPIAAHSLSVFAGLPEVLEVVVVCEPEYRDLFRAHAGGRELKFALPGAERQDSVQSGLAAASPAVALVAVHDSARPLVTPAEIRACLADAAEHGAAVLGVPVKPTIKECDDSGFVTATLQRARLWEVQTPQVVRPELLRQGFELVAREGLEVTDDVSVVEALGEPVKVTLGQYTNIKVTTPDDMSIAERFLSERAAEA
;
A
#
# COMPACT_ATOMS: atom_id res chain seq x y z
N GLY A 1 11.79 10.04 15.16
CA GLY A 1 13.17 9.61 15.25
C GLY A 1 14.12 10.31 14.25
N GLY A 2 13.86 11.57 13.84
CA GLY A 2 14.75 12.33 12.96
C GLY A 2 14.78 11.89 11.48
N LYS A 3 13.98 10.92 11.10
CA LYS A 3 13.85 10.40 9.73
C LYS A 3 12.46 10.74 9.18
N PRO A 4 12.33 11.23 7.92
CA PRO A 4 11.03 11.48 7.30
C PRO A 4 10.17 10.20 7.28
N ILE A 5 8.84 10.34 7.48
CA ILE A 5 7.90 9.20 7.51
C ILE A 5 8.08 8.30 6.28
N ALA A 6 8.06 8.89 5.09
CA ALA A 6 8.19 8.17 3.83
C ALA A 6 9.51 7.39 3.68
N ALA A 7 10.56 7.82 4.39
CA ALA A 7 11.86 7.17 4.30
C ALA A 7 11.95 5.87 5.13
N HIS A 8 11.04 5.64 6.08
CA HIS A 8 11.02 4.40 6.85
C HIS A 8 10.64 3.20 5.98
N SER A 9 9.48 3.26 5.33
CA SER A 9 9.04 2.19 4.42
C SER A 9 9.98 2.03 3.22
N LEU A 10 10.45 3.14 2.63
CA LEU A 10 11.46 3.10 1.57
C LEU A 10 12.67 2.25 1.98
N SER A 11 13.23 2.48 3.18
CA SER A 11 14.40 1.72 3.63
C SER A 11 14.10 0.23 3.82
N VAL A 12 12.88 -0.12 4.23
CA VAL A 12 12.46 -1.53 4.34
C VAL A 12 12.42 -2.17 2.96
N PHE A 13 11.71 -1.57 2.01
CA PHE A 13 11.62 -2.10 0.64
C PHE A 13 12.98 -2.14 -0.05
N ALA A 14 13.77 -1.08 0.04
CA ALA A 14 15.10 -1.01 -0.56
C ALA A 14 16.09 -2.03 0.01
N GLY A 15 15.89 -2.48 1.24
CA GLY A 15 16.72 -3.49 1.89
C GLY A 15 16.33 -4.95 1.56
N LEU A 16 15.19 -5.18 0.90
CA LEU A 16 14.73 -6.53 0.57
C LEU A 16 15.36 -7.02 -0.74
N PRO A 17 16.00 -8.21 -0.75
CA PRO A 17 16.59 -8.78 -1.97
C PRO A 17 15.51 -9.17 -3.01
N GLU A 18 14.30 -9.47 -2.57
CA GLU A 18 13.16 -9.80 -3.44
C GLU A 18 12.64 -8.59 -4.21
N VAL A 19 12.90 -7.37 -3.74
CA VAL A 19 12.54 -6.13 -4.41
C VAL A 19 13.63 -5.78 -5.41
N LEU A 20 13.37 -5.97 -6.69
CA LEU A 20 14.35 -5.73 -7.76
C LEU A 20 14.55 -4.25 -8.02
N GLU A 21 13.48 -3.47 -7.98
CA GLU A 21 13.50 -2.02 -8.21
C GLU A 21 12.49 -1.30 -7.31
N VAL A 22 12.74 -0.04 -7.06
CA VAL A 22 11.81 0.85 -6.34
C VAL A 22 11.52 2.05 -7.23
N VAL A 23 10.24 2.29 -7.47
CA VAL A 23 9.73 3.48 -8.17
C VAL A 23 9.10 4.39 -7.14
N VAL A 24 9.63 5.60 -7.00
CA VAL A 24 9.07 6.63 -6.12
C VAL A 24 8.27 7.62 -6.95
N VAL A 25 6.98 7.73 -6.65
CA VAL A 25 6.09 8.69 -7.29
C VAL A 25 6.08 9.96 -6.45
N CYS A 26 6.76 11.00 -6.90
CA CYS A 26 6.87 12.26 -6.18
C CYS A 26 7.25 13.41 -7.12
N GLU A 27 7.02 14.64 -6.64
CA GLU A 27 7.54 15.82 -7.29
C GLU A 27 9.08 15.84 -7.30
N PRO A 28 9.71 16.46 -8.32
CA PRO A 28 11.17 16.44 -8.49
C PRO A 28 11.95 16.97 -7.28
N GLU A 29 11.40 17.93 -6.56
CA GLU A 29 12.02 18.56 -5.39
C GLU A 29 12.25 17.58 -4.21
N TYR A 30 11.47 16.48 -4.13
CA TYR A 30 11.61 15.47 -3.08
C TYR A 30 12.56 14.32 -3.43
N ARG A 31 13.06 14.23 -4.67
CA ARG A 31 13.87 13.07 -5.13
C ARG A 31 15.14 12.89 -4.34
N ASP A 32 15.82 13.97 -3.97
CA ASP A 32 17.07 13.88 -3.22
C ASP A 32 16.85 13.39 -1.78
N LEU A 33 15.71 13.76 -1.17
CA LEU A 33 15.29 13.21 0.11
C LEU A 33 15.17 11.68 0.03
N PHE A 34 14.53 11.15 -1.00
CA PHE A 34 14.38 9.70 -1.16
C PHE A 34 15.70 9.02 -1.48
N ARG A 35 16.56 9.59 -2.34
CA ARG A 35 17.90 9.06 -2.64
C ARG A 35 18.76 8.95 -1.39
N ALA A 36 18.72 9.93 -0.50
CA ALA A 36 19.47 9.93 0.75
C ALA A 36 19.10 8.77 1.70
N HIS A 37 17.91 8.16 1.52
CA HIS A 37 17.40 7.10 2.40
C HIS A 37 17.24 5.73 1.70
N ALA A 38 17.71 5.60 0.46
CA ALA A 38 17.59 4.38 -0.33
C ALA A 38 18.64 3.30 0.01
N GLY A 39 19.55 3.55 0.97
CA GLY A 39 20.58 2.59 1.34
C GLY A 39 21.55 2.21 0.21
N GLY A 40 21.77 3.13 -0.74
CA GLY A 40 22.61 2.89 -1.92
C GLY A 40 21.87 2.22 -3.09
N ARG A 41 20.60 1.86 -2.95
CA ARG A 41 19.77 1.34 -4.06
C ARG A 41 19.44 2.47 -5.04
N GLU A 42 19.58 2.19 -6.33
CA GLU A 42 19.12 3.10 -7.37
C GLU A 42 17.58 3.17 -7.36
N LEU A 43 17.04 4.38 -7.39
CA LEU A 43 15.60 4.64 -7.42
C LEU A 43 15.19 5.11 -8.81
N LYS A 44 14.08 4.58 -9.29
CA LYS A 44 13.32 5.19 -10.38
C LYS A 44 12.34 6.22 -9.83
N PHE A 45 11.96 7.19 -10.64
CA PHE A 45 11.03 8.24 -10.28
C PHE A 45 9.95 8.40 -11.34
N ALA A 46 8.72 8.63 -10.88
CA ALA A 46 7.59 9.02 -11.70
C ALA A 46 6.95 10.28 -11.11
N LEU A 47 6.23 11.04 -11.92
CA LEU A 47 5.48 12.21 -11.45
C LEU A 47 4.11 11.75 -10.90
N PRO A 48 3.59 12.44 -9.87
CA PRO A 48 2.23 12.20 -9.42
C PRO A 48 1.22 12.63 -10.48
N GLY A 49 0.07 11.97 -10.51
CA GLY A 49 -1.09 12.36 -11.28
C GLY A 49 -2.06 13.23 -10.50
N ALA A 50 -3.20 13.58 -11.11
CA ALA A 50 -4.24 14.39 -10.47
C ALA A 50 -4.88 13.67 -9.27
N GLU A 51 -5.04 12.35 -9.40
CA GLU A 51 -5.60 11.49 -8.37
C GLU A 51 -4.61 10.39 -7.95
N ARG A 52 -4.93 9.67 -6.86
CA ARG A 52 -4.09 8.58 -6.36
C ARG A 52 -3.88 7.50 -7.43
N GLN A 53 -4.95 7.11 -8.12
CA GLN A 53 -4.90 6.09 -9.18
C GLN A 53 -3.98 6.51 -10.35
N ASP A 54 -3.98 7.79 -10.75
CA ASP A 54 -3.11 8.30 -11.82
C ASP A 54 -1.64 8.23 -11.40
N SER A 55 -1.38 8.52 -10.13
CA SER A 55 -0.04 8.38 -9.54
C SER A 55 0.46 6.94 -9.58
N VAL A 56 -0.42 5.97 -9.27
CA VAL A 56 -0.09 4.54 -9.36
C VAL A 56 0.17 4.12 -10.80
N GLN A 57 -0.63 4.58 -11.76
CA GLN A 57 -0.41 4.32 -13.19
C GLN A 57 0.92 4.91 -13.68
N SER A 58 1.25 6.13 -13.25
CA SER A 58 2.54 6.78 -13.56
C SER A 58 3.72 5.96 -13.03
N GLY A 59 3.62 5.47 -11.78
CA GLY A 59 4.60 4.58 -11.18
C GLY A 59 4.74 3.25 -11.93
N LEU A 60 3.61 2.63 -12.29
CA LEU A 60 3.57 1.39 -13.05
C LEU A 60 4.19 1.53 -14.46
N ALA A 61 3.99 2.66 -15.11
CA ALA A 61 4.61 2.96 -16.41
C ALA A 61 6.14 3.10 -16.33
N ALA A 62 6.68 3.54 -15.19
CA ALA A 62 8.12 3.63 -14.94
C ALA A 62 8.75 2.30 -14.53
N ALA A 63 7.95 1.32 -14.12
CA ALA A 63 8.43 -0.01 -13.75
C ALA A 63 8.97 -0.77 -14.96
N SER A 64 9.94 -1.66 -14.72
CA SER A 64 10.48 -2.53 -15.77
C SER A 64 9.41 -3.51 -16.27
N PRO A 65 9.35 -3.78 -17.56
CA PRO A 65 8.34 -4.69 -18.12
C PRO A 65 8.52 -6.16 -17.67
N ALA A 66 9.70 -6.49 -17.12
CA ALA A 66 10.05 -7.85 -16.71
C ALA A 66 9.71 -8.16 -15.24
N VAL A 67 9.12 -7.20 -14.49
CA VAL A 67 8.74 -7.45 -13.09
C VAL A 67 7.55 -8.41 -13.04
N ALA A 68 7.61 -9.40 -12.16
CA ALA A 68 6.55 -10.38 -11.98
C ALA A 68 5.38 -9.86 -11.15
N LEU A 69 5.68 -8.99 -10.18
CA LEU A 69 4.72 -8.41 -9.25
C LEU A 69 5.02 -6.92 -9.04
N VAL A 70 3.99 -6.14 -8.79
CA VAL A 70 4.07 -4.74 -8.37
C VAL A 70 3.48 -4.63 -6.98
N ALA A 71 4.24 -4.08 -6.04
CA ALA A 71 3.78 -3.77 -4.69
C ALA A 71 3.54 -2.26 -4.58
N VAL A 72 2.29 -1.85 -4.49
CA VAL A 72 1.91 -0.46 -4.24
C VAL A 72 1.86 -0.23 -2.74
N HIS A 73 2.59 0.78 -2.25
CA HIS A 73 2.69 1.06 -0.83
C HIS A 73 2.53 2.55 -0.51
N ASP A 74 1.69 2.85 0.46
CA ASP A 74 1.52 4.20 0.98
C ASP A 74 2.76 4.64 1.78
N SER A 75 3.43 5.69 1.35
CA SER A 75 4.59 6.26 2.07
C SER A 75 4.24 6.75 3.49
N ALA A 76 2.96 6.97 3.75
CA ALA A 76 2.43 7.31 5.08
C ALA A 76 2.29 6.10 6.03
N ARG A 77 2.68 4.88 5.63
CA ARG A 77 2.74 3.68 6.50
C ARG A 77 4.19 3.30 6.82
N PRO A 78 4.81 3.97 7.78
CA PRO A 78 6.25 3.79 8.08
C PRO A 78 6.59 2.47 8.77
N LEU A 79 5.58 1.72 9.23
CA LEU A 79 5.76 0.60 10.15
C LEU A 79 5.61 -0.78 9.51
N VAL A 80 5.46 -0.86 8.20
CA VAL A 80 5.43 -2.13 7.48
C VAL A 80 6.72 -2.92 7.74
N THR A 81 6.60 -4.24 7.87
CA THR A 81 7.72 -5.13 8.18
C THR A 81 8.14 -5.97 6.98
N PRO A 82 9.41 -6.44 6.92
CA PRO A 82 9.85 -7.40 5.92
C PRO A 82 9.00 -8.66 5.86
N ALA A 83 8.53 -9.15 7.00
CA ALA A 83 7.70 -10.35 7.08
C ALA A 83 6.33 -10.15 6.43
N GLU A 84 5.68 -9.00 6.68
CA GLU A 84 4.40 -8.66 6.04
C GLU A 84 4.55 -8.51 4.52
N ILE A 85 5.61 -7.83 4.07
CA ILE A 85 5.87 -7.67 2.64
C ILE A 85 6.05 -9.03 1.97
N ARG A 86 6.88 -9.92 2.54
CA ARG A 86 7.13 -11.25 1.99
C ARG A 86 5.87 -12.11 1.97
N ALA A 87 5.05 -12.07 3.02
CA ALA A 87 3.80 -12.80 3.06
C ALA A 87 2.84 -12.33 1.94
N CYS A 88 2.70 -11.01 1.77
CA CYS A 88 1.85 -10.45 0.73
C CYS A 88 2.38 -10.76 -0.69
N LEU A 89 3.70 -10.72 -0.90
CA LEU A 89 4.33 -11.14 -2.16
C LEU A 89 4.07 -12.63 -2.46
N ALA A 90 4.15 -13.51 -1.48
CA ALA A 90 3.89 -14.94 -1.64
C ALA A 90 2.42 -15.20 -2.03
N ASP A 91 1.47 -14.58 -1.32
CA ASP A 91 0.05 -14.71 -1.63
C ASP A 91 -0.28 -14.16 -3.04
N ALA A 92 0.31 -13.01 -3.43
CA ALA A 92 0.12 -12.45 -4.76
C ALA A 92 0.74 -13.31 -5.87
N ALA A 93 1.87 -13.94 -5.61
CA ALA A 93 2.50 -14.88 -6.55
C ALA A 93 1.59 -16.07 -6.84
N GLU A 94 0.93 -16.61 -5.81
CA GLU A 94 0.00 -17.72 -5.93
C GLU A 94 -1.33 -17.31 -6.58
N HIS A 95 -1.95 -16.22 -6.10
CA HIS A 95 -3.32 -15.86 -6.44
C HIS A 95 -3.44 -14.75 -7.52
N GLY A 96 -2.36 -14.07 -7.87
CA GLY A 96 -2.36 -12.96 -8.85
C GLY A 96 -2.49 -11.58 -8.23
N ALA A 97 -3.22 -11.45 -7.12
CA ALA A 97 -3.35 -10.23 -6.35
C ALA A 97 -3.50 -10.52 -4.85
N ALA A 98 -2.86 -9.73 -4.01
CA ALA A 98 -2.99 -9.80 -2.56
C ALA A 98 -2.88 -8.41 -1.92
N VAL A 99 -3.49 -8.25 -0.75
CA VAL A 99 -3.48 -7.02 0.02
C VAL A 99 -3.28 -7.32 1.50
N LEU A 100 -2.44 -6.54 2.18
CA LEU A 100 -2.39 -6.60 3.64
C LEU A 100 -3.69 -6.09 4.26
N GLY A 101 -4.16 -6.77 5.28
CA GLY A 101 -5.32 -6.33 6.05
C GLY A 101 -5.36 -6.94 7.43
N VAL A 102 -6.16 -6.35 8.30
CA VAL A 102 -6.43 -6.85 9.65
C VAL A 102 -7.94 -6.99 9.88
N PRO A 103 -8.39 -7.99 10.67
CA PRO A 103 -9.80 -8.08 11.02
C PRO A 103 -10.29 -6.83 11.73
N VAL A 104 -11.47 -6.34 11.36
CA VAL A 104 -12.08 -5.16 12.02
C VAL A 104 -12.40 -5.48 13.48
N LYS A 105 -11.91 -4.66 14.41
CA LYS A 105 -12.21 -4.80 15.86
C LYS A 105 -13.47 -4.08 16.30
N PRO A 106 -13.74 -2.82 15.88
CA PRO A 106 -14.93 -2.09 16.26
C PRO A 106 -16.21 -2.70 15.70
N THR A 107 -17.35 -2.37 16.29
CA THR A 107 -18.65 -2.60 15.67
C THR A 107 -18.86 -1.60 14.54
N ILE A 108 -19.18 -2.08 13.34
CA ILE A 108 -19.43 -1.22 12.18
C ILE A 108 -20.93 -1.13 11.94
N LYS A 109 -21.40 0.10 11.80
CA LYS A 109 -22.78 0.45 11.46
C LYS A 109 -22.80 1.03 10.05
N GLU A 110 -23.74 0.59 9.25
CA GLU A 110 -24.15 1.27 8.03
C GLU A 110 -25.21 2.29 8.40
N CYS A 111 -25.10 3.49 7.83
CA CYS A 111 -26.04 4.58 8.09
C CYS A 111 -26.55 5.16 6.77
N ASP A 112 -27.74 5.73 6.79
CA ASP A 112 -28.26 6.56 5.70
C ASP A 112 -27.65 7.97 5.71
N ASP A 113 -27.98 8.77 4.70
CA ASP A 113 -27.48 10.15 4.56
C ASP A 113 -27.89 11.08 5.70
N SER A 114 -28.91 10.71 6.49
CA SER A 114 -29.40 11.44 7.65
C SER A 114 -28.73 10.99 8.95
N GLY A 115 -27.82 10.01 8.89
CA GLY A 115 -27.08 9.48 10.04
C GLY A 115 -27.81 8.43 10.86
N PHE A 116 -28.97 7.93 10.40
CA PHE A 116 -29.67 6.83 11.06
C PHE A 116 -29.08 5.49 10.68
N VAL A 117 -28.94 4.61 11.68
CA VAL A 117 -28.41 3.25 11.46
C VAL A 117 -29.39 2.42 10.63
N THR A 118 -28.94 1.92 9.50
CA THR A 118 -29.67 1.02 8.61
C THR A 118 -29.31 -0.45 8.83
N ALA A 119 -28.04 -0.74 9.16
CA ALA A 119 -27.58 -2.10 9.44
C ALA A 119 -26.42 -2.15 10.43
N THR A 120 -26.23 -3.30 11.06
CA THR A 120 -25.01 -3.67 11.76
C THR A 120 -24.30 -4.73 10.95
N LEU A 121 -23.10 -4.42 10.45
CA LEU A 121 -22.37 -5.33 9.59
C LEU A 121 -21.75 -6.49 10.40
N GLN A 122 -21.68 -7.67 9.76
CA GLN A 122 -21.05 -8.85 10.37
C GLN A 122 -19.53 -8.67 10.43
N ARG A 123 -19.03 -8.17 11.55
CA ARG A 123 -17.61 -7.86 11.78
C ARG A 123 -16.67 -9.01 11.43
N ALA A 124 -17.06 -10.27 11.63
CA ALA A 124 -16.23 -11.44 11.32
C ALA A 124 -15.84 -11.56 9.84
N ARG A 125 -16.52 -10.83 8.95
CA ARG A 125 -16.24 -10.82 7.50
C ARG A 125 -15.62 -9.51 7.02
N LEU A 126 -15.35 -8.57 7.92
CA LEU A 126 -14.83 -7.24 7.59
C LEU A 126 -13.34 -7.16 7.93
N TRP A 127 -12.60 -6.60 6.99
CA TRP A 127 -11.16 -6.36 7.11
C TRP A 127 -10.85 -4.89 6.88
N GLU A 128 -9.95 -4.38 7.67
CA GLU A 128 -9.35 -3.06 7.47
C GLU A 128 -8.15 -3.24 6.55
N VAL A 129 -8.28 -2.71 5.33
CA VAL A 129 -7.28 -2.85 4.28
C VAL A 129 -6.09 -1.92 4.54
N GLN A 130 -4.89 -2.45 4.33
CA GLN A 130 -3.63 -1.75 4.48
C GLN A 130 -2.84 -1.78 3.16
N THR A 131 -1.59 -1.39 3.20
CA THR A 131 -0.61 -1.60 2.13
C THR A 131 0.66 -2.27 2.69
N PRO A 132 1.44 -3.03 1.86
CA PRO A 132 1.37 -3.07 0.39
C PRO A 132 0.13 -3.81 -0.14
N GLN A 133 -0.26 -3.39 -1.34
CA GLN A 133 -1.18 -4.10 -2.22
C GLN A 133 -0.34 -4.63 -3.37
N VAL A 134 -0.29 -5.93 -3.53
CA VAL A 134 0.62 -6.60 -4.46
C VAL A 134 -0.17 -7.27 -5.56
N VAL A 135 0.14 -6.93 -6.82
CA VAL A 135 -0.66 -7.35 -7.98
C VAL A 135 0.27 -7.69 -9.14
N ARG A 136 -0.11 -8.64 -9.98
CA ARG A 136 0.56 -8.86 -11.28
C ARG A 136 0.37 -7.62 -12.16
N PRO A 137 1.44 -7.11 -12.80
CA PRO A 137 1.38 -5.86 -13.59
C PRO A 137 0.29 -5.85 -14.66
N GLU A 138 0.03 -6.97 -15.30
CA GLU A 138 -0.99 -7.11 -16.32
C GLU A 138 -2.41 -6.92 -15.77
N LEU A 139 -2.71 -7.43 -14.56
CA LEU A 139 -4.00 -7.23 -13.91
C LEU A 139 -4.22 -5.76 -13.55
N LEU A 140 -3.18 -5.09 -13.04
CA LEU A 140 -3.26 -3.66 -12.76
C LEU A 140 -3.54 -2.85 -14.04
N ARG A 141 -2.84 -3.13 -15.15
CA ARG A 141 -3.07 -2.43 -16.42
C ARG A 141 -4.47 -2.64 -16.95
N GLN A 142 -4.92 -3.89 -17.02
CA GLN A 142 -6.27 -4.25 -17.48
C GLN A 142 -7.34 -3.64 -16.58
N GLY A 143 -7.16 -3.66 -15.27
CA GLY A 143 -8.09 -3.08 -14.31
C GLY A 143 -8.20 -1.56 -14.47
N PHE A 144 -7.09 -0.84 -14.60
CA PHE A 144 -7.11 0.60 -14.86
C PHE A 144 -7.75 0.95 -16.20
N GLU A 145 -7.51 0.15 -17.25
CA GLU A 145 -8.16 0.34 -18.56
C GLU A 145 -9.69 0.15 -18.45
N LEU A 146 -10.14 -0.86 -17.70
CA LEU A 146 -11.56 -1.11 -17.47
C LEU A 146 -12.21 0.04 -16.71
N VAL A 147 -11.60 0.45 -15.59
CA VAL A 147 -12.09 1.54 -14.72
C VAL A 147 -12.21 2.84 -15.51
N ALA A 148 -11.20 3.19 -16.31
CA ALA A 148 -11.22 4.39 -17.15
C ALA A 148 -12.30 4.32 -18.23
N ARG A 149 -12.49 3.15 -18.88
CA ARG A 149 -13.49 2.96 -19.94
C ARG A 149 -14.92 3.05 -19.41
N GLU A 150 -15.15 2.51 -18.22
CA GLU A 150 -16.52 2.39 -17.65
C GLU A 150 -16.82 3.48 -16.62
N GLY A 151 -15.86 4.35 -16.28
CA GLY A 151 -16.03 5.42 -15.31
C GLY A 151 -16.30 4.91 -13.89
N LEU A 152 -15.67 3.79 -13.50
CA LEU A 152 -15.88 3.20 -12.19
C LEU A 152 -15.09 3.97 -11.11
N GLU A 153 -15.70 4.15 -9.94
CA GLU A 153 -14.99 4.64 -8.76
C GLU A 153 -14.24 3.49 -8.08
N VAL A 154 -12.97 3.69 -7.80
CA VAL A 154 -12.13 2.74 -7.09
C VAL A 154 -11.47 3.42 -5.89
N THR A 155 -11.39 2.72 -4.77
CA THR A 155 -10.90 3.28 -3.51
C THR A 155 -9.45 2.88 -3.20
N ASP A 156 -8.98 1.78 -3.81
CA ASP A 156 -7.63 1.25 -3.63
C ASP A 156 -7.14 0.49 -4.89
N ASP A 157 -5.91 -0.05 -4.84
CA ASP A 157 -5.29 -0.65 -6.03
C ASP A 157 -5.83 -2.05 -6.35
N VAL A 158 -6.34 -2.77 -5.36
CA VAL A 158 -6.93 -4.10 -5.60
C VAL A 158 -8.38 -4.01 -6.06
N SER A 159 -9.07 -2.90 -5.82
CA SER A 159 -10.43 -2.67 -6.35
C SER A 159 -10.47 -2.72 -7.89
N VAL A 160 -9.37 -2.35 -8.57
CA VAL A 160 -9.31 -2.47 -10.04
C VAL A 160 -9.24 -3.93 -10.48
N VAL A 161 -8.67 -4.81 -9.65
CA VAL A 161 -8.61 -6.27 -9.87
C VAL A 161 -9.98 -6.90 -9.62
N GLU A 162 -10.66 -6.47 -8.56
CA GLU A 162 -12.04 -6.88 -8.26
C GLU A 162 -13.00 -6.50 -9.40
N ALA A 163 -12.83 -5.31 -10.00
CA ALA A 163 -13.62 -4.88 -11.15
C ALA A 163 -13.46 -5.79 -12.37
N LEU A 164 -12.32 -6.47 -12.52
CA LEU A 164 -12.10 -7.51 -13.55
C LEU A 164 -12.81 -8.83 -13.22
N GLY A 165 -13.33 -9.00 -12.01
CA GLY A 165 -13.87 -10.27 -11.51
C GLY A 165 -12.79 -11.25 -11.04
N GLU A 166 -11.54 -10.79 -10.91
CA GLU A 166 -10.42 -11.61 -10.46
C GLU A 166 -10.31 -11.62 -8.93
N PRO A 167 -9.87 -12.74 -8.33
CA PRO A 167 -9.77 -12.86 -6.89
C PRO A 167 -8.64 -12.01 -6.31
N VAL A 168 -8.90 -11.44 -5.13
CA VAL A 168 -7.91 -10.76 -4.31
C VAL A 168 -7.75 -11.48 -2.98
N LYS A 169 -6.54 -11.90 -2.64
CA LYS A 169 -6.21 -12.54 -1.37
C LYS A 169 -5.96 -11.50 -0.29
N VAL A 170 -6.63 -11.60 0.86
CA VAL A 170 -6.23 -10.80 2.04
C VAL A 170 -5.15 -11.54 2.82
N THR A 171 -3.98 -10.93 2.91
CA THR A 171 -2.85 -11.39 3.74
C THR A 171 -2.96 -10.76 5.11
N LEU A 172 -2.80 -11.55 6.17
CA LEU A 172 -2.87 -11.03 7.55
C LEU A 172 -1.69 -10.09 7.84
N GLY A 173 -2.00 -8.83 8.09
CA GLY A 173 -1.08 -7.79 8.51
C GLY A 173 -1.05 -7.59 10.03
N GLN A 174 -0.45 -6.50 10.45
CA GLN A 174 -0.36 -6.10 11.86
C GLN A 174 -1.13 -4.79 12.09
N TYR A 175 -1.78 -4.68 13.26
CA TYR A 175 -2.45 -3.44 13.66
C TYR A 175 -1.48 -2.27 13.85
N THR A 176 -0.19 -2.56 14.03
CA THR A 176 0.85 -1.53 14.11
C THR A 176 1.20 -0.91 12.75
N ASN A 177 0.81 -1.52 11.62
CA ASN A 177 1.03 -0.95 10.27
C ASN A 177 0.02 0.16 9.96
N ILE A 178 -0.05 1.16 10.87
CA ILE A 178 -0.96 2.30 10.78
C ILE A 178 -0.58 3.23 9.62
N LYS A 179 -1.58 3.93 9.08
CA LYS A 179 -1.39 5.06 8.17
C LYS A 179 -1.32 6.35 8.99
N VAL A 180 -0.20 7.04 8.94
CA VAL A 180 0.00 8.32 9.63
C VAL A 180 -0.67 9.43 8.82
N THR A 181 -1.79 9.92 9.31
CA THR A 181 -2.62 10.95 8.66
C THR A 181 -2.85 12.17 9.54
N THR A 182 -2.63 12.03 10.84
CA THR A 182 -2.82 13.07 11.84
C THR A 182 -1.57 13.26 12.70
N PRO A 183 -1.41 14.40 13.40
CA PRO A 183 -0.32 14.59 14.36
C PRO A 183 -0.31 13.54 15.49
N ASP A 184 -1.46 13.04 15.93
CA ASP A 184 -1.55 12.00 16.95
C ASP A 184 -0.96 10.67 16.47
N ASP A 185 -1.18 10.33 15.20
CA ASP A 185 -0.60 9.13 14.58
C ASP A 185 0.93 9.17 14.59
N MET A 186 1.54 10.36 14.51
CA MET A 186 3.00 10.53 14.60
C MET A 186 3.55 10.01 15.91
N SER A 187 2.91 10.41 17.04
CA SER A 187 3.33 9.99 18.38
C SER A 187 3.19 8.48 18.56
N ILE A 188 2.14 7.89 17.99
CA ILE A 188 1.91 6.43 18.00
C ILE A 188 2.98 5.72 17.18
N ALA A 189 3.28 6.22 15.97
CA ALA A 189 4.30 5.64 15.10
C ALA A 189 5.70 5.73 15.73
N GLU A 190 6.06 6.86 16.34
CA GLU A 190 7.35 7.01 17.05
C GLU A 190 7.50 6.02 18.20
N ARG A 191 6.43 5.81 18.98
CA ARG A 191 6.44 4.82 20.05
C ARG A 191 6.72 3.42 19.51
N PHE A 192 6.00 2.97 18.48
CA PHE A 192 6.20 1.65 17.88
C PHE A 192 7.60 1.48 17.27
N LEU A 193 8.16 2.52 16.65
CA LEU A 193 9.52 2.49 16.15
C LEU A 193 10.55 2.34 17.28
N SER A 194 10.33 3.03 18.39
CA SER A 194 11.21 2.97 19.56
C SER A 194 11.14 1.59 20.25
N GLU A 195 9.95 1.02 20.37
CA GLU A 195 9.75 -0.32 20.93
C GLU A 195 10.48 -1.38 20.07
N ARG A 196 10.32 -1.32 18.74
CA ARG A 196 11.03 -2.24 17.80
C ARG A 196 12.55 -2.11 17.87
N ALA A 197 13.07 -0.89 18.04
CA ALA A 197 14.50 -0.66 18.15
C ALA A 197 15.09 -1.19 19.47
N ALA A 198 14.27 -1.32 20.51
CA ALA A 198 14.69 -1.88 21.80
C ALA A 198 14.65 -3.43 21.81
N GLU A 199 13.91 -4.05 20.88
CA GLU A 199 13.76 -5.52 20.77
C GLU A 199 14.79 -6.14 19.79
N ALA A 200 15.48 -5.32 18.98
CA ALA A 200 16.43 -5.72 17.94
C ALA A 200 17.88 -5.77 18.44
#